data_3edca974210acee05830ce26fa20bf54
#
_entry.id   3edca974210acee05830ce26fa20bf54
#
_cell.length_a   1.000
_cell.length_b   1.000
_cell.length_c   1.000
_cell.angle_alpha   90.00
_cell.angle_beta   90.00
_cell.angle_gamma   90.00
#
_symmetry.space_group_name_H-M   'P 1'
#
loop_
_entity.id
_entity.type
_entity.pdbx_description
1 polymer ?
#
loop_
_entity_poly.entity_id
_entity_poly.type
_entity_poly.pdbx_seq_one_letter_code
_entity_poly.pdbx_strand_id
1 'polypeptide(L)'
;MTRAGSSSALPDLDGSGLRIAIIGARFNDHIVTNLRDGALRGLERLNVADGDILESWVPGAFELPLAAKALAETGKVDAIICLGTVIRGDTPHFDYVCNEAARGIQDAQLATGIPVMFGVLTVNTEQQALDRSGPG
;
A
#
# COMPACT_ATOMS: atom_id res chain seq x y z
N MET A 1 14.60 8.35 2.10
CA MET A 1 14.15 9.51 2.09
C MET A 1 14.01 10.12 3.33
N THR A 2 14.30 11.14 3.44
CA THR A 2 14.22 11.73 4.64
C THR A 2 13.03 12.46 4.69
N ARG A 3 12.63 12.74 5.75
CA ARG A 3 11.61 13.49 6.00
C ARG A 3 11.96 14.70 6.47
N ALA A 4 13.15 14.94 6.42
CA ALA A 4 13.62 16.11 7.05
C ALA A 4 12.86 17.31 6.67
N GLY A 5 12.56 17.49 5.51
CA GLY A 5 11.82 18.63 5.13
C GLY A 5 10.36 18.54 5.37
N SER A 6 9.96 17.58 6.13
CA SER A 6 8.56 17.34 6.29
C SER A 6 7.78 18.49 6.84
N SER A 7 8.43 19.38 7.53
CA SER A 7 7.71 20.52 8.05
C SER A 7 7.42 21.54 7.00
N SER A 8 8.04 21.46 5.86
CA SER A 8 7.79 22.42 4.82
C SER A 8 6.42 22.25 4.27
N ALA A 9 5.90 23.31 3.75
CA ALA A 9 4.64 23.23 3.05
C ALA A 9 4.81 22.37 1.83
N LEU A 10 3.97 21.36 1.70
CA LEU A 10 3.89 20.59 0.47
C LEU A 10 3.11 21.38 -0.55
N PRO A 11 3.40 21.20 -1.83
CA PRO A 11 2.57 21.83 -2.85
C PRO A 11 1.13 21.38 -2.66
N ASP A 12 0.20 22.23 -3.02
CA ASP A 12 -1.19 21.85 -3.02
C ASP A 12 -1.37 20.78 -4.07
N LEU A 13 -1.70 19.59 -3.64
CA LEU A 13 -1.92 18.47 -4.53
C LEU A 13 -3.42 18.26 -4.70
N ASP A 14 -3.82 17.94 -5.90
CA ASP A 14 -5.21 17.70 -6.22
C ASP A 14 -5.32 16.39 -7.00
N GLY A 15 -5.98 15.43 -6.39
CA GLY A 15 -6.19 14.12 -6.99
C GLY A 15 -7.49 14.00 -7.76
N SER A 16 -8.18 15.12 -8.00
CA SER A 16 -9.45 15.08 -8.72
C SER A 16 -9.30 14.40 -10.07
N GLY A 17 -10.18 13.45 -10.35
CA GLY A 17 -10.14 12.72 -11.61
C GLY A 17 -9.19 11.54 -11.65
N LEU A 18 -8.32 11.38 -10.65
CA LEU A 18 -7.45 10.22 -10.61
C LEU A 18 -8.20 8.99 -10.12
N ARG A 19 -7.91 7.86 -10.74
CA ARG A 19 -8.51 6.58 -10.39
C ARG A 19 -7.48 5.77 -9.63
N ILE A 20 -7.76 5.47 -8.38
CA ILE A 20 -6.80 4.85 -7.46
C ILE A 20 -7.32 3.50 -7.02
N ALA A 21 -6.48 2.48 -7.06
CA ALA A 21 -6.81 1.18 -6.50
C ALA A 21 -6.06 0.98 -5.18
N ILE A 22 -6.75 0.40 -4.20
CA ILE A 22 -6.14 -0.02 -2.95
C ILE A 22 -6.25 -1.53 -2.91
N ILE A 23 -5.13 -2.22 -2.74
CA ILE A 23 -5.10 -3.67 -2.60
C ILE A 23 -4.59 -3.98 -1.22
N GLY A 24 -5.41 -4.63 -0.40
CA GLY A 24 -5.04 -5.01 0.95
C GLY A 24 -4.73 -6.49 1.04
N ALA A 25 -3.73 -6.85 1.82
CA ALA A 25 -3.43 -8.23 2.15
C ALA A 25 -4.18 -8.60 3.42
N ARG A 26 -4.91 -9.72 3.39
CA ARG A 26 -5.79 -10.08 4.51
C ARG A 26 -5.05 -10.58 5.75
N PHE A 27 -3.87 -11.13 5.57
CA PHE A 27 -3.13 -11.62 6.71
C PHE A 27 -2.80 -10.43 7.62
N ASN A 28 -3.10 -10.53 8.90
CA ASN A 28 -3.03 -9.43 9.87
C ASN A 28 -4.00 -8.29 9.51
N ASP A 29 -5.22 -8.65 9.12
CA ASP A 29 -6.16 -7.69 8.57
C ASP A 29 -6.57 -6.61 9.55
N HIS A 30 -6.52 -6.86 10.86
CA HIS A 30 -6.82 -5.83 11.84
C HIS A 30 -5.86 -4.64 11.75
N ILE A 31 -4.61 -4.90 11.35
CA ILE A 31 -3.63 -3.83 11.13
C ILE A 31 -3.79 -3.24 9.74
N VAL A 32 -3.99 -4.09 8.74
CA VAL A 32 -4.13 -3.64 7.37
C VAL A 32 -5.36 -2.75 7.21
N THR A 33 -6.43 -3.05 7.95
CA THR A 33 -7.63 -2.20 7.93
C THR A 33 -7.30 -0.78 8.43
N ASN A 34 -6.46 -0.66 9.44
CA ASN A 34 -6.03 0.67 9.91
C ASN A 34 -5.27 1.41 8.80
N LEU A 35 -4.41 0.71 8.09
CA LEU A 35 -3.67 1.30 6.97
C LEU A 35 -4.63 1.73 5.86
N ARG A 36 -5.60 0.89 5.54
CA ARG A 36 -6.58 1.19 4.51
C ARG A 36 -7.40 2.42 4.89
N ASP A 37 -7.84 2.51 6.14
CA ASP A 37 -8.60 3.66 6.60
C ASP A 37 -7.77 4.94 6.49
N GLY A 38 -6.48 4.86 6.82
CA GLY A 38 -5.57 5.99 6.65
C GLY A 38 -5.40 6.41 5.20
N ALA A 39 -5.30 5.42 4.31
CA ALA A 39 -5.18 5.70 2.88
C ALA A 39 -6.45 6.39 2.37
N LEU A 40 -7.63 5.91 2.78
CA LEU A 40 -8.88 6.52 2.36
C LEU A 40 -8.99 7.97 2.85
N ARG A 41 -8.57 8.23 4.10
CA ARG A 41 -8.59 9.60 4.62
C ARG A 41 -7.65 10.51 3.80
N GLY A 42 -6.48 9.99 3.44
CA GLY A 42 -5.55 10.75 2.62
C GLY A 42 -6.08 11.05 1.25
N LEU A 43 -6.71 10.07 0.61
CA LEU A 43 -7.28 10.26 -0.72
C LEU A 43 -8.43 11.26 -0.68
N GLU A 44 -9.26 11.20 0.35
CA GLU A 44 -10.34 12.17 0.50
C GLU A 44 -9.78 13.58 0.64
N ARG A 45 -8.73 13.72 1.43
CA ARG A 45 -8.10 15.03 1.64
C ARG A 45 -7.50 15.58 0.35
N LEU A 46 -7.13 14.70 -0.57
CA LEU A 46 -6.57 15.10 -1.87
C LEU A 46 -7.64 15.19 -2.96
N ASN A 47 -8.90 15.10 -2.58
CA ASN A 47 -10.04 15.26 -3.50
C ASN A 47 -10.23 14.11 -4.50
N VAL A 48 -9.77 12.92 -4.15
CA VAL A 48 -10.08 11.74 -4.97
C VAL A 48 -11.51 11.33 -4.64
N ALA A 49 -12.35 11.23 -5.66
CA ALA A 49 -13.76 10.89 -5.45
C ALA A 49 -13.91 9.44 -5.04
N ASP A 50 -14.90 9.16 -4.16
CA ASP A 50 -15.14 7.78 -3.72
C ASP A 50 -15.37 6.84 -4.88
N GLY A 51 -16.05 7.28 -5.91
CA GLY A 51 -16.32 6.45 -7.08
C GLY A 51 -15.10 6.14 -7.92
N ASP A 52 -13.98 6.84 -7.67
CA ASP A 52 -12.73 6.61 -8.36
C ASP A 52 -11.77 5.76 -7.56
N ILE A 53 -12.23 5.21 -6.44
CA ILE A 53 -11.40 4.33 -5.60
C ILE A 53 -11.91 2.90 -5.73
N LEU A 54 -11.02 2.01 -6.18
CA LEU A 54 -11.31 0.59 -6.28
C LEU A 54 -10.58 -0.12 -5.14
N GLU A 55 -11.28 -0.94 -4.37
CA GLU A 55 -10.65 -1.71 -3.31
C GLU A 55 -10.70 -3.19 -3.64
N SER A 56 -9.60 -3.88 -3.37
CA SER A 56 -9.50 -5.30 -3.60
C SER A 56 -8.64 -5.91 -2.50
N TRP A 57 -8.80 -7.20 -2.25
CA TRP A 57 -8.08 -7.90 -1.19
C TRP A 57 -7.44 -9.17 -1.73
N VAL A 58 -6.25 -9.48 -1.22
CA VAL A 58 -5.52 -10.71 -1.54
C VAL A 58 -5.18 -11.42 -0.23
N PRO A 59 -4.84 -12.71 -0.25
CA PRO A 59 -4.60 -13.43 1.00
C PRO A 59 -3.44 -12.89 1.82
N GLY A 60 -2.31 -12.59 1.21
CA GLY A 60 -1.13 -12.12 1.92
C GLY A 60 -0.30 -11.20 1.09
N ALA A 61 0.76 -10.64 1.69
CA ALA A 61 1.62 -9.69 1.01
C ALA A 61 2.31 -10.31 -0.22
N PHE A 62 2.55 -11.62 -0.19
CA PHE A 62 3.21 -12.30 -1.28
C PHE A 62 2.38 -12.23 -2.58
N GLU A 63 1.06 -12.08 -2.49
CA GLU A 63 0.17 -12.00 -3.64
C GLU A 63 -0.05 -10.58 -4.15
N LEU A 64 0.45 -9.56 -3.44
CA LEU A 64 0.26 -8.17 -3.85
C LEU A 64 0.86 -7.86 -5.23
N PRO A 65 2.07 -8.33 -5.56
CA PRO A 65 2.65 -7.98 -6.85
C PRO A 65 1.82 -8.43 -8.05
N LEU A 66 1.30 -9.64 -8.01
CA LEU A 66 0.51 -10.15 -9.13
C LEU A 66 -0.79 -9.37 -9.27
N ALA A 67 -1.46 -9.10 -8.15
CA ALA A 67 -2.70 -8.34 -8.18
C ALA A 67 -2.46 -6.93 -8.71
N ALA A 68 -1.36 -6.30 -8.27
CA ALA A 68 -1.03 -4.96 -8.71
C ALA A 68 -0.76 -4.93 -10.21
N LYS A 69 0.02 -5.88 -10.70
CA LYS A 69 0.33 -5.94 -12.13
C LYS A 69 -0.94 -6.14 -12.95
N ALA A 70 -1.80 -7.05 -12.52
CA ALA A 70 -3.04 -7.31 -13.23
C ALA A 70 -3.93 -6.08 -13.30
N LEU A 71 -4.08 -5.36 -12.19
CA LEU A 71 -4.88 -4.14 -12.17
C LEU A 71 -4.26 -3.04 -13.02
N ALA A 72 -2.94 -2.89 -12.94
CA ALA A 72 -2.26 -1.85 -13.71
C ALA A 72 -2.45 -2.08 -15.22
N GLU A 73 -2.47 -3.33 -15.63
CA GLU A 73 -2.61 -3.67 -17.05
C GLU A 73 -4.02 -3.45 -17.59
N THR A 74 -5.01 -3.25 -16.71
CA THR A 74 -6.37 -3.01 -17.19
C THR A 74 -6.56 -1.65 -17.85
N GLY A 75 -5.67 -0.70 -17.56
CA GLY A 75 -5.85 0.68 -18.02
C GLY A 75 -6.93 1.43 -17.27
N LYS A 76 -7.48 0.84 -16.20
CA LYS A 76 -8.59 1.43 -15.47
C LYS A 76 -8.18 2.18 -14.23
N VAL A 77 -6.90 2.16 -13.87
CA VAL A 77 -6.40 2.86 -12.69
C VAL A 77 -5.17 3.67 -13.06
N ASP A 78 -4.96 4.75 -12.34
CA ASP A 78 -3.82 5.64 -12.55
C ASP A 78 -2.71 5.39 -11.57
N ALA A 79 -3.02 4.80 -10.41
CA ALA A 79 -2.03 4.43 -9.41
C ALA A 79 -2.63 3.35 -8.50
N ILE A 80 -1.74 2.60 -7.83
CA ILE A 80 -2.14 1.51 -6.95
C ILE A 80 -1.43 1.67 -5.62
N ILE A 81 -2.17 1.45 -4.53
CA ILE A 81 -1.63 1.46 -3.18
C ILE A 81 -1.73 0.03 -2.65
N CYS A 82 -0.60 -0.60 -2.40
CA CYS A 82 -0.54 -1.93 -1.82
C CYS A 82 -0.36 -1.83 -0.33
N LEU A 83 -1.23 -2.46 0.43
CA LEU A 83 -1.20 -2.42 1.89
C LEU A 83 -1.09 -3.82 2.45
N GLY A 84 -0.19 -4.00 3.40
CA GLY A 84 -0.01 -5.29 4.04
C GLY A 84 0.78 -5.13 5.32
N THR A 85 0.89 -6.21 6.08
CA THR A 85 1.68 -6.22 7.29
C THR A 85 2.33 -7.59 7.43
N VAL A 86 3.64 -7.60 7.53
CA VAL A 86 4.40 -8.83 7.73
C VAL A 86 5.14 -8.69 9.05
N ILE A 87 4.84 -9.59 9.97
CA ILE A 87 5.44 -9.59 11.30
C ILE A 87 6.39 -10.76 11.38
N ARG A 88 7.61 -10.51 11.87
CA ARG A 88 8.62 -11.56 11.94
C ARG A 88 8.17 -12.71 12.84
N GLY A 89 8.31 -13.91 12.35
CA GLY A 89 8.03 -15.11 13.11
C GLY A 89 9.32 -15.86 13.44
N ASP A 90 9.18 -17.14 13.79
CA ASP A 90 10.30 -17.96 14.23
C ASP A 90 11.13 -18.53 13.08
N THR A 91 10.62 -18.41 11.86
CA THR A 91 11.27 -19.02 10.70
C THR A 91 11.67 -17.95 9.69
N PRO A 92 12.51 -18.28 8.70
CA PRO A 92 12.90 -17.32 7.67
C PRO A 92 11.79 -16.97 6.70
N HIS A 93 10.60 -17.49 6.87
CA HIS A 93 9.46 -17.16 6.03
C HIS A 93 9.26 -15.64 5.89
N PHE A 94 9.47 -14.91 6.98
CA PHE A 94 9.36 -13.46 7.02
C PHE A 94 10.24 -12.82 5.92
N ASP A 95 11.49 -13.26 5.85
CA ASP A 95 12.43 -12.67 4.90
C ASP A 95 12.02 -12.93 3.46
N TYR A 96 11.53 -14.13 3.16
CA TYR A 96 11.07 -14.45 1.81
C TYR A 96 9.87 -13.60 1.42
N VAL A 97 8.90 -13.46 2.32
CA VAL A 97 7.70 -12.67 2.01
C VAL A 97 8.06 -11.22 1.81
N CYS A 98 8.86 -10.64 2.71
CA CYS A 98 9.23 -9.23 2.61
C CYS A 98 10.01 -8.94 1.35
N ASN A 99 11.01 -9.77 1.05
CA ASN A 99 11.87 -9.53 -0.11
C ASN A 99 11.10 -9.67 -1.42
N GLU A 100 10.27 -10.70 -1.54
CA GLU A 100 9.53 -10.92 -2.77
C GLU A 100 8.40 -9.90 -2.95
N ALA A 101 7.73 -9.51 -1.87
CA ALA A 101 6.70 -8.49 -1.97
C ALA A 101 7.32 -7.16 -2.41
N ALA A 102 8.42 -6.76 -1.81
CA ALA A 102 9.06 -5.49 -2.15
C ALA A 102 9.56 -5.50 -3.59
N ARG A 103 10.28 -6.55 -3.97
CA ARG A 103 10.83 -6.64 -5.31
C ARG A 103 9.73 -6.75 -6.35
N GLY A 104 8.71 -7.57 -6.07
CA GLY A 104 7.64 -7.78 -7.02
C GLY A 104 6.79 -6.54 -7.23
N ILE A 105 6.54 -5.77 -6.18
CA ILE A 105 5.79 -4.53 -6.30
C ILE A 105 6.58 -3.53 -7.15
N GLN A 106 7.88 -3.43 -6.92
CA GLN A 106 8.72 -2.57 -7.75
C GLN A 106 8.71 -3.04 -9.21
N ASP A 107 8.83 -4.36 -9.43
CA ASP A 107 8.79 -4.90 -10.77
C ASP A 107 7.46 -4.58 -11.47
N ALA A 108 6.35 -4.69 -10.76
CA ALA A 108 5.04 -4.38 -11.32
C ALA A 108 4.96 -2.92 -11.76
N GLN A 109 5.50 -2.02 -10.95
CA GLN A 109 5.51 -0.61 -11.26
C GLN A 109 6.36 -0.33 -12.50
N LEU A 110 7.56 -0.91 -12.55
CA LEU A 110 8.46 -0.68 -13.67
C LEU A 110 7.94 -1.30 -14.96
N ALA A 111 7.33 -2.48 -14.87
CA ALA A 111 6.83 -3.18 -16.05
C ALA A 111 5.61 -2.50 -16.66
N THR A 112 4.80 -1.83 -15.87
CA THR A 112 3.54 -1.27 -16.34
C THR A 112 3.58 0.24 -16.52
N GLY A 113 4.53 0.92 -15.88
CA GLY A 113 4.58 2.37 -15.88
C GLY A 113 3.54 3.01 -14.98
N ILE A 114 2.79 2.22 -14.22
CA ILE A 114 1.78 2.72 -13.29
C ILE A 114 2.41 2.77 -11.90
N PRO A 115 2.31 3.90 -11.18
CA PRO A 115 2.84 3.96 -9.81
C PRO A 115 2.16 2.93 -8.92
N VAL A 116 2.97 2.14 -8.21
CA VAL A 116 2.50 1.14 -7.25
C VAL A 116 3.20 1.40 -5.93
N MET A 117 2.44 1.86 -4.95
CA MET A 117 2.99 2.28 -3.67
C MET A 117 3.18 1.08 -2.76
N PHE A 118 4.33 1.05 -2.10
CA PHE A 118 4.67 -0.02 -1.17
C PHE A 118 4.26 0.38 0.25
N GLY A 119 3.01 0.11 0.59
CA GLY A 119 2.49 0.37 1.92
C GLY A 119 2.47 -0.90 2.77
N VAL A 120 3.56 -1.66 2.74
CA VAL A 120 3.66 -2.92 3.46
C VAL A 120 4.58 -2.73 4.65
N LEU A 121 4.01 -2.89 5.86
CA LEU A 121 4.83 -2.85 7.07
C LEU A 121 5.57 -4.16 7.22
N THR A 122 6.87 -4.06 7.48
CA THR A 122 7.70 -5.23 7.72
C THR A 122 8.35 -5.00 9.09
N VAL A 123 7.81 -5.65 10.10
CA VAL A 123 8.16 -5.34 11.48
C VAL A 123 8.51 -6.60 12.26
N ASN A 124 9.15 -6.43 13.41
CA ASN A 124 9.53 -7.55 14.25
C ASN A 124 8.43 -7.95 15.22
N THR A 125 7.56 -7.01 15.62
CA THR A 125 6.52 -7.30 16.60
C THR A 125 5.19 -6.71 16.17
N GLU A 126 4.12 -7.25 16.71
CA GLU A 126 2.80 -6.72 16.46
C GLU A 126 2.66 -5.29 16.99
N GLN A 127 3.29 -5.00 18.13
CA GLN A 127 3.23 -3.65 18.68
C GLN A 127 3.84 -2.64 17.72
N GLN A 128 4.94 -2.99 17.06
CA GLN A 128 5.54 -2.11 16.07
C GLN A 128 4.56 -1.83 14.94
N ALA A 129 3.81 -2.85 14.51
CA ALA A 129 2.83 -2.68 13.45
C ALA A 129 1.69 -1.77 13.90
N LEU A 130 1.19 -1.98 15.11
CA LEU A 130 0.12 -1.14 15.64
C LEU A 130 0.57 0.32 15.76
N ASP A 131 1.78 0.54 16.21
CA ASP A 131 2.31 1.90 16.37
C ASP A 131 2.41 2.62 15.03
N ARG A 132 2.59 1.90 13.95
CA ARG A 132 2.79 2.49 12.62
C ARG A 132 1.52 2.52 11.78
N SER A 133 0.44 1.91 12.27
CA SER A 133 -0.80 1.83 11.49
C SER A 133 -1.93 2.66 12.09
N GLY A 134 -1.72 3.16 13.22
CA GLY A 134 -2.63 3.92 13.82
C GLY A 134 -3.52 4.36 14.16
N PRO A 135 -4.55 4.89 14.58
CA PRO A 135 -5.16 6.04 13.98
C PRO A 135 -4.44 7.30 14.38
N GLY A 136 -3.47 7.28 15.03
CA GLY A 136 -2.79 8.47 15.53
C GLY A 136 -1.91 9.19 14.58
#